data_be61a01b02e9a1ac80e3e17e584aeacd
#
_entry.id   be61a01b02e9a1ac80e3e17e584aeacd
#
_cell.length_a   1.000
_cell.length_b   1.000
_cell.length_c   1.000
_cell.angle_alpha   90.00
_cell.angle_beta   90.00
_cell.angle_gamma   90.00
#
_symmetry.space_group_name_H-M   'P 1'
#
loop_
_entity.id
_entity.type
_entity.pdbx_description
1 polymer ?
#
loop_
_entity_poly.entity_id
_entity_poly.type
_entity_poly.pdbx_seq_one_letter_code
_entity_poly.pdbx_strand_id
1 'polypeptide(L)'
;ELEEDLISLEGVVVSANRNETKRRLAPTLVKVLSPTVFEKTNSTTLAQGLVFQPGVRVENDCQNCGYSQVRINGMEGKYTQILIDSRPIFSALAGVYGLEQIPANMIERVEVIRGGGSALFGSSAIAGTINIITKEPIRNSGSFGHTISNLDGSGAYDNNTTLNLSWVSSDNKMGAYIYGQNRYRSAWDSNGDGFSELPKLKNQTIGFNGFYKTSAYSKLNIEYHHMEEYRRGGSGMKLPPHIAEDPELNGTGEAGLVEQLQHSINTGSLKFNLFTPNQKHNLSFYASGQHIHRDSYYLSLI
;
A
#
# COMPACT_ATOMS: atom_id res chain seq x y z
N GLU A 1 28.06 13.13 27.00
CA GLU A 1 28.11 13.76 25.66
C GLU A 1 27.08 13.02 24.82
N LEU A 2 25.97 13.73 24.47
CA LEU A 2 25.01 13.26 23.50
C LEU A 2 25.63 13.54 22.14
N GLU A 3 26.11 12.50 21.44
CA GLU A 3 26.36 12.61 20.01
C GLU A 3 25.01 12.88 19.34
N GLU A 4 24.87 14.05 18.78
CA GLU A 4 23.75 14.34 17.88
C GLU A 4 23.76 13.32 16.76
N ASP A 5 22.69 12.57 16.62
CA ASP A 5 22.49 11.65 15.51
C ASP A 5 22.31 12.43 14.19
N LEU A 6 23.43 12.87 13.64
CA LEU A 6 23.53 13.59 12.35
C LEU A 6 22.98 12.77 11.17
N ILE A 7 22.79 11.46 11.35
CA ILE A 7 22.29 10.56 10.31
C ILE A 7 20.81 10.85 10.01
N SER A 8 20.02 11.30 11.00
CA SER A 8 18.59 11.57 10.80
C SER A 8 18.31 12.82 9.94
N LEU A 9 19.25 13.75 9.83
CA LEU A 9 19.12 14.97 9.02
C LEU A 9 19.58 14.79 7.56
N GLU A 10 20.33 13.75 7.26
CA GLU A 10 20.85 13.46 5.92
C GLU A 10 20.07 12.37 5.17
N GLY A 11 18.84 12.06 5.58
CA GLY A 11 18.02 11.07 4.89
C GLY A 11 17.95 11.31 3.39
N VAL A 12 18.09 10.24 2.60
CA VAL A 12 17.94 10.27 1.15
C VAL A 12 16.48 10.13 0.79
N VAL A 13 16.01 10.94 -0.16
CA VAL A 13 14.66 10.87 -0.74
C VAL A 13 14.75 10.71 -2.25
N VAL A 14 13.77 10.03 -2.83
CA VAL A 14 13.70 9.76 -4.28
C VAL A 14 12.61 10.58 -4.94
N SER A 15 11.55 10.89 -4.22
CA SER A 15 10.33 11.49 -4.79
C SER A 15 10.53 12.93 -5.29
N ALA A 16 11.56 13.63 -4.84
CA ALA A 16 11.76 15.03 -5.22
C ALA A 16 12.06 15.23 -6.72
N ASN A 17 12.78 14.27 -7.34
CA ASN A 17 13.22 14.37 -8.74
C ASN A 17 13.42 13.00 -9.42
N ARG A 18 12.86 11.93 -8.85
CA ARG A 18 13.03 10.52 -9.25
C ARG A 18 14.44 9.96 -9.12
N ASN A 19 15.34 10.69 -8.48
CA ASN A 19 16.71 10.25 -8.20
C ASN A 19 16.98 10.35 -6.69
N GLU A 20 17.88 9.50 -6.22
CA GLU A 20 18.35 9.59 -4.83
C GLU A 20 19.00 10.95 -4.60
N THR A 21 18.42 11.71 -3.68
CA THR A 21 18.84 13.07 -3.35
C THR A 21 18.84 13.23 -1.84
N LYS A 22 19.87 13.88 -1.29
CA LYS A 22 19.83 14.24 0.13
C LYS A 22 18.62 15.10 0.41
N ARG A 23 17.79 14.74 1.40
CA ARG A 23 16.52 15.40 1.72
C ARG A 23 16.65 16.93 1.85
N ARG A 24 17.74 17.41 2.45
CA ARG A 24 18.00 18.85 2.60
C ARG A 24 18.28 19.58 1.28
N LEU A 25 18.68 18.84 0.23
CA LEU A 25 18.97 19.37 -1.12
C LEU A 25 17.81 19.12 -2.09
N ALA A 26 16.72 18.50 -1.63
CA ALA A 26 15.57 18.23 -2.45
C ALA A 26 14.89 19.55 -2.88
N PRO A 27 14.52 19.69 -4.17
CA PRO A 27 13.88 20.91 -4.67
C PRO A 27 12.48 21.15 -4.10
N THR A 28 11.87 20.11 -3.51
CA THR A 28 10.56 20.15 -2.88
C THR A 28 10.63 19.59 -1.47
N LEU A 29 9.73 20.06 -0.59
CA LEU A 29 9.64 19.54 0.77
C LEU A 29 9.07 18.13 0.77
N VAL A 30 9.93 17.14 1.06
CA VAL A 30 9.54 15.75 1.22
C VAL A 30 9.42 15.42 2.70
N LYS A 31 8.24 14.98 3.11
CA LYS A 31 8.01 14.38 4.44
C LYS A 31 8.21 12.89 4.35
N VAL A 32 8.91 12.32 5.32
CA VAL A 32 9.23 10.90 5.38
C VAL A 32 8.54 10.28 6.58
N LEU A 33 7.75 9.22 6.32
CA LEU A 33 7.17 8.36 7.33
C LEU A 33 8.05 7.10 7.43
N SER A 34 8.67 6.89 8.57
CA SER A 34 9.60 5.77 8.79
C SER A 34 8.87 4.47 9.14
N PRO A 35 9.50 3.30 8.98
CA PRO A 35 8.95 2.00 9.40
C PRO A 35 8.60 1.97 10.89
N THR A 36 9.36 2.69 11.70
CA THR A 36 9.14 2.79 13.15
C THR A 36 7.75 3.31 13.53
N VAL A 37 7.15 4.16 12.68
CA VAL A 37 5.78 4.63 12.92
C VAL A 37 4.81 3.45 12.79
N PHE A 38 4.92 2.66 11.73
CA PHE A 38 4.07 1.47 11.52
C PHE A 38 4.20 0.46 12.66
N GLU A 39 5.43 0.22 13.13
CA GLU A 39 5.71 -0.68 14.24
C GLU A 39 5.13 -0.16 15.56
N LYS A 40 5.38 1.10 15.93
CA LYS A 40 4.91 1.71 17.18
C LYS A 40 3.39 1.88 17.25
N THR A 41 2.74 2.06 16.10
CA THR A 41 1.29 2.21 16.01
C THR A 41 0.57 0.90 15.70
N ASN A 42 1.33 -0.20 15.56
CA ASN A 42 0.82 -1.51 15.12
C ASN A 42 0.00 -1.43 13.82
N SER A 43 0.41 -0.54 12.91
CA SER A 43 -0.25 -0.36 11.63
C SER A 43 0.12 -1.50 10.68
N THR A 44 -0.88 -2.22 10.18
CA THR A 44 -0.70 -3.37 9.28
C THR A 44 -0.76 -3.01 7.81
N THR A 45 -1.25 -1.81 7.49
CA THR A 45 -1.40 -1.31 6.11
C THR A 45 -0.89 0.12 5.97
N LEU A 46 -0.66 0.53 4.72
CA LEU A 46 -0.29 1.91 4.39
C LEU A 46 -1.33 2.92 4.91
N ALA A 47 -2.62 2.62 4.71
CA ALA A 47 -3.71 3.51 5.14
C ALA A 47 -3.62 3.85 6.63
N GLN A 48 -3.42 2.84 7.47
CA GLN A 48 -3.30 3.02 8.92
C GLN A 48 -2.09 3.88 9.31
N GLY A 49 -0.94 3.67 8.67
CA GLY A 49 0.27 4.46 8.93
C GLY A 49 0.14 5.91 8.49
N LEU A 50 -0.55 6.18 7.38
CA LEU A 50 -0.73 7.54 6.85
C LEU A 50 -1.57 8.45 7.76
N VAL A 51 -2.41 7.91 8.64
CA VAL A 51 -3.16 8.69 9.63
C VAL A 51 -2.23 9.52 10.53
N PHE A 52 -1.02 9.01 10.77
CA PHE A 52 -0.02 9.68 11.60
C PHE A 52 0.86 10.70 10.83
N GLN A 53 0.58 10.91 9.53
CA GLN A 53 1.33 11.85 8.72
C GLN A 53 0.66 13.23 8.72
N PRO A 54 1.28 14.28 9.32
CA PRO A 54 0.70 15.62 9.34
C PRO A 54 0.43 16.18 7.93
N GLY A 55 -0.80 16.69 7.73
CA GLY A 55 -1.27 17.25 6.47
C GLY A 55 -1.78 16.22 5.47
N VAL A 56 -1.88 14.96 5.89
CA VAL A 56 -2.56 13.86 5.20
C VAL A 56 -3.76 13.44 6.05
N ARG A 57 -4.89 13.26 5.43
CA ARG A 57 -6.09 12.72 6.06
C ARG A 57 -6.54 11.48 5.32
N VAL A 58 -6.72 10.39 6.05
CA VAL A 58 -7.33 9.16 5.54
C VAL A 58 -8.79 9.16 5.98
N GLU A 59 -9.68 9.05 5.03
CA GLU A 59 -11.13 9.03 5.26
C GLU A 59 -11.73 7.74 4.70
N ASN A 60 -12.69 7.18 5.43
CA ASN A 60 -13.54 6.12 4.92
C ASN A 60 -14.82 6.77 4.39
N ASP A 61 -14.95 6.82 3.07
CA ASP A 61 -16.06 7.49 2.42
C ASP A 61 -17.28 6.56 2.22
N CYS A 62 -17.09 5.28 2.39
CA CYS A 62 -18.15 4.30 2.25
C CYS A 62 -17.99 3.22 3.32
N GLN A 63 -18.91 3.15 4.26
CA GLN A 63 -18.91 2.13 5.30
C GLN A 63 -19.10 0.73 4.70
N ASN A 64 -20.03 0.61 3.77
CA ASN A 64 -20.41 -0.64 3.15
C ASN A 64 -19.28 -1.29 2.33
N CYS A 65 -18.57 -0.51 1.50
CA CYS A 65 -17.47 -1.02 0.68
C CYS A 65 -16.11 -0.96 1.38
N GLY A 66 -16.00 -0.23 2.51
CA GLY A 66 -14.72 0.00 3.19
C GLY A 66 -13.75 0.82 2.35
N TYR A 67 -14.28 1.75 1.53
CA TYR A 67 -13.47 2.61 0.70
C TYR A 67 -12.74 3.66 1.54
N SER A 68 -11.41 3.63 1.46
CA SER A 68 -10.56 4.63 2.09
C SER A 68 -9.87 5.49 1.05
N GLN A 69 -9.98 6.81 1.18
CA GLN A 69 -9.21 7.75 0.37
C GLN A 69 -8.23 8.57 1.20
N VAL A 70 -7.18 9.02 0.54
CA VAL A 70 -6.22 9.96 1.14
C VAL A 70 -6.47 11.35 0.60
N ARG A 71 -6.72 12.29 1.50
CA ARG A 71 -6.80 13.72 1.20
C ARG A 71 -5.51 14.42 1.58
N ILE A 72 -4.94 15.16 0.65
CA ILE A 72 -3.81 16.06 0.89
C ILE A 72 -4.30 17.49 0.70
N ASN A 73 -4.06 18.36 1.65
CA ASN A 73 -4.52 19.76 1.63
C ASN A 73 -6.04 19.91 1.41
N GLY A 74 -6.84 18.94 1.87
CA GLY A 74 -8.29 18.96 1.74
C GLY A 74 -8.83 18.52 0.36
N MET A 75 -7.96 18.25 -0.62
CA MET A 75 -8.37 17.77 -1.94
C MET A 75 -8.68 16.27 -1.93
N GLU A 76 -9.64 15.85 -2.74
CA GLU A 76 -10.05 14.44 -2.87
C GLU A 76 -8.92 13.52 -3.31
N GLY A 77 -9.03 12.23 -2.94
CA GLY A 77 -8.01 11.22 -3.21
C GLY A 77 -7.62 11.04 -4.67
N LYS A 78 -8.55 11.31 -5.61
CA LYS A 78 -8.26 11.27 -7.06
C LYS A 78 -7.18 12.25 -7.52
N TYR A 79 -6.90 13.29 -6.72
CA TYR A 79 -5.85 14.28 -6.97
C TYR A 79 -4.52 13.95 -6.27
N THR A 80 -4.45 12.81 -5.60
CA THR A 80 -3.24 12.31 -4.95
C THR A 80 -2.68 11.14 -5.72
N GLN A 81 -1.45 11.27 -6.23
CA GLN A 81 -0.78 10.20 -6.93
C GLN A 81 -0.09 9.25 -5.95
N ILE A 82 -0.41 7.97 -6.03
CA ILE A 82 0.22 6.91 -5.24
C ILE A 82 1.19 6.13 -6.11
N LEU A 83 2.41 5.97 -5.61
CA LEU A 83 3.52 5.31 -6.30
C LEU A 83 4.12 4.21 -5.43
N ILE A 84 4.64 3.16 -6.05
CA ILE A 84 5.65 2.26 -5.45
C ILE A 84 6.95 2.45 -6.24
N ASP A 85 8.03 2.74 -5.52
CA ASP A 85 9.35 2.98 -6.09
C ASP A 85 9.33 3.92 -7.30
N SER A 86 8.60 5.04 -7.13
CA SER A 86 8.40 6.11 -8.13
C SER A 86 7.59 5.72 -9.36
N ARG A 87 6.80 4.65 -9.29
CA ARG A 87 5.94 4.17 -10.39
C ARG A 87 4.48 4.14 -9.95
N PRO A 88 3.55 4.64 -10.75
CA PRO A 88 2.12 4.48 -10.50
C PRO A 88 1.75 2.99 -10.46
N ILE A 89 1.09 2.57 -9.37
CA ILE A 89 0.67 1.17 -9.21
C ILE A 89 -0.80 0.94 -9.46
N PHE A 90 -1.58 1.98 -9.39
CA PHE A 90 -3.02 1.84 -9.54
C PHE A 90 -3.51 2.58 -10.78
N SER A 91 -4.31 1.91 -11.59
CA SER A 91 -5.24 2.60 -12.48
C SER A 91 -6.23 3.41 -11.63
N ALA A 92 -6.87 4.42 -12.21
CA ALA A 92 -7.88 5.24 -11.51
C ALA A 92 -8.94 4.36 -10.79
N LEU A 93 -9.26 3.20 -11.36
CA LEU A 93 -10.23 2.26 -10.82
C LEU A 93 -9.71 1.46 -9.61
N ALA A 94 -8.42 1.07 -9.61
CA ALA A 94 -7.82 0.31 -8.51
C ALA A 94 -7.25 1.21 -7.42
N GLY A 95 -6.98 2.48 -7.72
CA GLY A 95 -6.50 3.48 -6.76
C GLY A 95 -7.48 3.77 -5.63
N VAL A 96 -8.75 3.50 -5.88
CA VAL A 96 -9.84 3.69 -4.92
C VAL A 96 -9.67 2.80 -3.66
N TYR A 97 -9.24 1.54 -3.82
CA TYR A 97 -9.11 0.59 -2.69
C TYR A 97 -7.66 0.28 -2.31
N GLY A 98 -6.69 0.79 -3.06
CA GLY A 98 -5.30 0.35 -3.02
C GLY A 98 -4.56 0.59 -1.71
N LEU A 99 -4.98 1.55 -0.90
CA LEU A 99 -4.26 1.94 0.32
C LEU A 99 -4.26 0.87 1.40
N GLU A 100 -5.36 0.12 1.55
CA GLU A 100 -5.44 -0.97 2.50
C GLU A 100 -4.81 -2.27 1.96
N GLN A 101 -4.58 -2.34 0.65
CA GLN A 101 -3.96 -3.49 0.00
C GLN A 101 -2.44 -3.50 0.15
N ILE A 102 -1.83 -2.35 0.47
CA ILE A 102 -0.38 -2.24 0.63
C ILE A 102 0.01 -2.62 2.06
N PRO A 103 0.68 -3.77 2.24
CA PRO A 103 1.06 -4.22 3.56
C PRO A 103 2.24 -3.41 4.12
N ALA A 104 2.17 -3.08 5.40
CA ALA A 104 3.21 -2.30 6.07
C ALA A 104 4.58 -3.00 6.06
N ASN A 105 4.61 -4.33 6.04
CA ASN A 105 5.85 -5.10 6.10
C ASN A 105 6.73 -5.00 4.85
N MET A 106 6.18 -4.59 3.69
CA MET A 106 6.98 -4.32 2.49
C MET A 106 7.61 -2.92 2.48
N ILE A 107 7.17 -2.02 3.36
CA ILE A 107 7.50 -0.60 3.34
C ILE A 107 8.83 -0.35 4.04
N GLU A 108 9.81 0.24 3.33
CA GLU A 108 11.04 0.81 3.92
C GLU A 108 10.77 2.21 4.46
N ARG A 109 10.07 3.04 3.69
CA ARG A 109 9.59 4.37 4.10
C ARG A 109 8.52 4.85 3.15
N VAL A 110 7.74 5.83 3.59
CA VAL A 110 6.78 6.53 2.73
C VAL A 110 7.23 7.97 2.59
N GLU A 111 7.38 8.43 1.35
CA GLU A 111 7.74 9.80 1.03
C GLU A 111 6.49 10.55 0.56
N VAL A 112 6.14 11.62 1.26
CA VAL A 112 4.96 12.43 0.97
C VAL A 112 5.40 13.83 0.50
N ILE A 113 5.01 14.17 -0.73
CA ILE A 113 5.15 15.50 -1.29
C ILE A 113 3.76 16.13 -1.32
N ARG A 114 3.63 17.32 -0.79
CA ARG A 114 2.41 18.13 -0.84
C ARG A 114 2.54 19.21 -1.90
N GLY A 115 1.49 19.36 -2.71
CA GLY A 115 1.47 20.28 -3.83
C GLY A 115 1.74 19.60 -5.17
N GLY A 116 1.71 20.36 -6.26
CA GLY A 116 1.75 19.84 -7.62
C GLY A 116 3.01 19.06 -7.96
N GLY A 117 2.82 17.83 -8.41
CA GLY A 117 3.86 16.92 -8.88
C GLY A 117 3.60 16.39 -10.30
N SER A 118 2.62 16.95 -11.00
CA SER A 118 2.10 16.41 -12.28
C SER A 118 3.15 16.29 -13.36
N ALA A 119 4.12 17.20 -13.40
CA ALA A 119 5.22 17.15 -14.39
C ALA A 119 6.12 15.91 -14.22
N LEU A 120 6.24 15.39 -13.00
CA LEU A 120 7.09 14.23 -12.70
C LEU A 120 6.28 12.93 -12.61
N PHE A 121 5.05 12.97 -12.09
CA PHE A 121 4.32 11.78 -11.64
C PHE A 121 2.96 11.58 -12.31
N GLY A 122 2.59 12.47 -13.24
CA GLY A 122 1.35 12.35 -14.02
C GLY A 122 0.19 13.19 -13.49
N SER A 123 -0.93 13.15 -14.23
CA SER A 123 -2.07 14.06 -14.06
C SER A 123 -2.76 13.99 -12.70
N SER A 124 -2.67 12.87 -12.00
CA SER A 124 -3.28 12.72 -10.67
C SER A 124 -2.48 13.38 -9.54
N ALA A 125 -1.23 13.81 -9.78
CA ALA A 125 -0.38 14.44 -8.77
C ALA A 125 -0.65 15.95 -8.64
N ILE A 126 -1.89 16.34 -8.39
CA ILE A 126 -2.32 17.74 -8.23
C ILE A 126 -2.21 18.17 -6.76
N ALA A 127 -2.81 17.40 -5.86
CA ALA A 127 -2.78 17.63 -4.42
C ALA A 127 -1.43 17.27 -3.81
N GLY A 128 -0.83 16.20 -4.31
CA GLY A 128 0.43 15.68 -3.85
C GLY A 128 0.74 14.29 -4.39
N THR A 129 1.86 13.77 -3.90
CA THR A 129 2.34 12.43 -4.25
C THR A 129 2.70 11.67 -2.99
N ILE A 130 2.29 10.42 -2.91
CA ILE A 130 2.68 9.46 -1.88
C ILE A 130 3.49 8.37 -2.56
N ASN A 131 4.78 8.32 -2.27
CA ASN A 131 5.67 7.32 -2.85
C ASN A 131 6.11 6.33 -1.78
N ILE A 132 5.75 5.09 -1.97
CA ILE A 132 6.13 3.97 -1.10
C ILE A 132 7.46 3.44 -1.61
N ILE A 133 8.47 3.50 -0.77
CA ILE A 133 9.77 2.89 -1.03
C ILE A 133 9.77 1.52 -0.40
N THR A 134 10.01 0.50 -1.21
CA THR A 134 10.00 -0.90 -0.76
C THR A 134 11.33 -1.28 -0.11
N LYS A 135 11.28 -2.24 0.81
CA LYS A 135 12.49 -2.77 1.44
C LYS A 135 13.38 -3.46 0.43
N GLU A 136 14.65 -3.10 0.43
CA GLU A 136 15.71 -3.82 -0.29
C GLU A 136 16.41 -4.82 0.66
N PRO A 137 16.93 -5.94 0.14
CA PRO A 137 17.74 -6.85 0.92
C PRO A 137 19.10 -6.21 1.26
N ILE A 138 19.37 -6.02 2.54
CA ILE A 138 20.62 -5.40 3.04
C ILE A 138 21.47 -6.44 3.79
N ARG A 139 20.80 -7.36 4.49
CA ARG A 139 21.42 -8.41 5.32
C ARG A 139 20.52 -9.64 5.36
N ASN A 140 21.11 -10.78 5.72
CA ASN A 140 20.34 -11.99 5.96
C ASN A 140 19.51 -11.84 7.23
N SER A 141 18.21 -11.91 7.08
CA SER A 141 17.25 -11.80 8.19
C SER A 141 15.92 -12.41 7.84
N GLY A 142 15.14 -12.76 8.86
CA GLY A 142 13.77 -13.20 8.71
C GLY A 142 12.92 -12.67 9.86
N SER A 143 11.66 -12.37 9.59
CA SER A 143 10.69 -12.02 10.62
C SER A 143 9.34 -12.65 10.31
N PHE A 144 8.66 -13.08 11.35
CA PHE A 144 7.29 -13.55 11.33
C PHE A 144 6.50 -12.71 12.33
N GLY A 145 5.33 -12.25 11.94
CA GLY A 145 4.44 -11.48 12.78
C GLY A 145 3.01 -12.00 12.67
N HIS A 146 2.29 -11.98 13.78
CA HIS A 146 0.87 -12.26 13.83
C HIS A 146 0.19 -11.28 14.77
N THR A 147 -0.82 -10.57 14.27
CA THR A 147 -1.61 -9.60 15.00
C THR A 147 -3.06 -10.02 14.99
N ILE A 148 -3.68 -10.05 16.15
CA ILE A 148 -5.11 -10.29 16.33
C ILE A 148 -5.69 -9.06 17.01
N SER A 149 -6.70 -8.44 16.38
CA SER A 149 -7.45 -7.33 16.96
C SER A 149 -8.91 -7.74 17.12
N ASN A 150 -9.45 -7.58 18.30
CA ASN A 150 -10.88 -7.74 18.55
C ASN A 150 -11.57 -6.40 18.28
N LEU A 151 -12.63 -6.43 17.50
CA LEU A 151 -13.43 -5.25 17.17
C LEU A 151 -14.53 -5.09 18.24
N ASP A 152 -14.32 -4.13 19.13
CA ASP A 152 -15.28 -3.71 20.17
C ASP A 152 -15.82 -4.85 21.08
N GLY A 153 -15.05 -5.89 21.32
CA GLY A 153 -15.50 -7.02 22.13
C GLY A 153 -16.63 -7.87 21.55
N SER A 154 -17.04 -7.60 20.31
CA SER A 154 -18.23 -8.19 19.63
C SER A 154 -18.03 -9.62 19.16
N GLY A 155 -16.80 -10.17 19.26
CA GLY A 155 -16.44 -11.45 18.63
C GLY A 155 -16.05 -11.33 17.15
N ALA A 156 -16.06 -10.15 16.58
CA ALA A 156 -15.46 -9.87 15.27
C ALA A 156 -13.95 -9.61 15.43
N TYR A 157 -13.16 -10.20 14.56
CA TYR A 157 -11.70 -10.15 14.65
C TYR A 157 -11.08 -9.69 13.33
N ASP A 158 -9.96 -8.98 13.44
CA ASP A 158 -9.02 -8.70 12.36
C ASP A 158 -7.72 -9.43 12.65
N ASN A 159 -7.40 -10.43 11.84
CA ASN A 159 -6.20 -11.25 11.95
C ASN A 159 -5.26 -10.91 10.82
N ASN A 160 -4.03 -10.60 11.14
CA ASN A 160 -2.99 -10.28 10.15
C ASN A 160 -1.72 -11.09 10.43
N THR A 161 -1.33 -11.92 9.47
CA THR A 161 -0.09 -12.70 9.52
C THR A 161 0.88 -12.18 8.47
N THR A 162 2.12 -11.94 8.87
CA THR A 162 3.17 -11.43 7.99
C THR A 162 4.42 -12.30 8.05
N LEU A 163 5.09 -12.45 6.91
CA LEU A 163 6.39 -13.11 6.78
C LEU A 163 7.31 -12.23 5.95
N ASN A 164 8.55 -12.08 6.41
CA ASN A 164 9.60 -11.38 5.66
C ASN A 164 10.87 -12.20 5.71
N LEU A 165 11.52 -12.33 4.56
CA LEU A 165 12.80 -13.01 4.40
C LEU A 165 13.72 -12.12 3.58
N SER A 166 14.93 -11.90 4.06
CA SER A 166 15.96 -11.14 3.37
C SER A 166 17.22 -12.01 3.27
N TRP A 167 17.73 -12.11 2.06
CA TRP A 167 18.95 -12.83 1.77
C TRP A 167 19.90 -11.98 0.93
N VAL A 168 21.17 -12.02 1.25
CA VAL A 168 22.23 -11.32 0.50
C VAL A 168 23.42 -12.28 0.38
N SER A 169 23.99 -12.38 -0.82
CA SER A 169 25.18 -13.18 -1.08
C SER A 169 26.40 -12.63 -0.31
N SER A 170 27.36 -13.49 0.02
CA SER A 170 28.56 -13.13 0.79
C SER A 170 29.42 -12.07 0.10
N ASP A 171 29.39 -11.99 -1.23
CA ASP A 171 30.07 -10.98 -2.03
C ASP A 171 29.23 -9.71 -2.28
N ASN A 172 28.05 -9.62 -1.69
CA ASN A 172 27.09 -8.52 -1.87
C ASN A 172 26.73 -8.19 -3.33
N LYS A 173 26.85 -9.17 -4.23
CA LYS A 173 26.48 -8.98 -5.64
C LYS A 173 25.03 -9.24 -5.92
N MET A 174 24.36 -10.07 -5.14
CA MET A 174 22.95 -10.36 -5.30
C MET A 174 22.24 -10.42 -3.96
N GLY A 175 20.95 -10.11 -3.98
CA GLY A 175 20.11 -10.24 -2.82
C GLY A 175 18.65 -10.32 -3.22
N ALA A 176 17.84 -10.87 -2.33
CA ALA A 176 16.38 -10.97 -2.48
C ALA A 176 15.69 -10.68 -1.14
N TYR A 177 14.66 -9.87 -1.20
CA TYR A 177 13.72 -9.64 -0.11
C TYR A 177 12.36 -10.20 -0.53
N ILE A 178 11.85 -11.14 0.24
CA ILE A 178 10.55 -11.78 0.01
C ILE A 178 9.65 -11.39 1.18
N TYR A 179 8.42 -11.01 0.88
CA TYR A 179 7.43 -10.73 1.90
C TYR A 179 6.10 -11.37 1.57
N GLY A 180 5.34 -11.69 2.60
CA GLY A 180 3.99 -12.19 2.52
C GLY A 180 3.10 -11.59 3.59
N GLN A 181 1.82 -11.42 3.26
CA GLN A 181 0.77 -11.04 4.20
C GLN A 181 -0.48 -11.87 3.93
N ASN A 182 -1.12 -12.33 4.99
CA ASN A 182 -2.46 -12.88 4.95
C ASN A 182 -3.30 -12.21 6.04
N ARG A 183 -4.28 -11.41 5.62
CA ARG A 183 -5.16 -10.67 6.51
C ARG A 183 -6.60 -11.14 6.31
N TYR A 184 -7.26 -11.40 7.41
CA TYR A 184 -8.68 -11.73 7.45
C TYR A 184 -9.37 -10.90 8.52
N ARG A 185 -10.38 -10.11 8.12
CA ARG A 185 -11.26 -9.37 9.03
C ARG A 185 -12.68 -9.90 8.89
N SER A 186 -13.32 -10.22 10.01
CA SER A 186 -14.75 -10.50 10.06
C SER A 186 -15.53 -9.23 9.71
N ALA A 187 -16.70 -9.37 9.14
CA ALA A 187 -17.64 -8.25 9.09
C ALA A 187 -18.01 -7.87 10.53
N TRP A 188 -18.15 -6.58 10.77
CA TRP A 188 -18.55 -6.05 12.06
C TRP A 188 -19.82 -5.21 11.91
N ASP A 189 -20.81 -5.59 12.66
CA ASP A 189 -22.11 -4.94 12.80
C ASP A 189 -22.15 -4.43 14.26
N SER A 190 -22.08 -3.12 14.42
CA SER A 190 -21.90 -2.47 15.73
C SER A 190 -23.18 -2.39 16.53
N ASN A 191 -24.31 -2.19 15.85
CA ASN A 191 -25.61 -1.93 16.46
C ASN A 191 -26.56 -3.12 16.39
N GLY A 192 -26.20 -4.20 15.67
CA GLY A 192 -26.98 -5.43 15.55
C GLY A 192 -28.17 -5.33 14.60
N ASP A 193 -28.16 -4.37 13.67
CA ASP A 193 -29.25 -4.16 12.71
C ASP A 193 -29.15 -5.05 11.45
N GLY A 194 -28.09 -5.88 11.37
CA GLY A 194 -27.84 -6.76 10.23
C GLY A 194 -27.10 -6.11 9.08
N PHE A 195 -26.69 -4.83 9.23
CA PHE A 195 -25.84 -4.10 8.30
C PHE A 195 -24.42 -3.96 8.88
N SER A 196 -23.41 -4.19 8.07
CA SER A 196 -22.02 -4.12 8.55
C SER A 196 -21.44 -2.71 8.43
N GLU A 197 -20.97 -2.13 9.53
CA GLU A 197 -20.20 -0.88 9.54
C GLU A 197 -18.75 -1.09 9.07
N LEU A 198 -18.23 -2.30 9.24
CA LEU A 198 -16.96 -2.70 8.63
C LEU A 198 -17.15 -3.95 7.78
N PRO A 199 -16.75 -3.92 6.51
CA PRO A 199 -16.89 -5.06 5.63
C PRO A 199 -15.98 -6.21 6.04
N LYS A 200 -16.41 -7.43 5.72
CA LYS A 200 -15.54 -8.59 5.68
C LYS A 200 -14.41 -8.35 4.68
N LEU A 201 -13.18 -8.64 5.10
CA LEU A 201 -11.98 -8.49 4.29
C LEU A 201 -11.18 -9.78 4.31
N LYS A 202 -10.73 -10.22 3.13
CA LYS A 202 -9.67 -11.21 2.97
C LYS A 202 -8.64 -10.60 2.02
N ASN A 203 -7.42 -10.39 2.48
CA ASN A 203 -6.33 -9.87 1.68
C ASN A 203 -5.13 -10.81 1.78
N GLN A 204 -4.60 -11.19 0.63
CA GLN A 204 -3.41 -12.02 0.52
C GLN A 204 -2.43 -11.34 -0.41
N THR A 205 -1.22 -11.11 0.07
CA THR A 205 -0.16 -10.47 -0.70
C THR A 205 1.11 -11.28 -0.60
N ILE A 206 1.78 -11.47 -1.71
CA ILE A 206 3.12 -12.00 -1.78
C ILE A 206 3.93 -11.16 -2.77
N GLY A 207 5.19 -10.91 -2.45
CA GLY A 207 6.06 -10.19 -3.37
C GLY A 207 7.52 -10.44 -3.07
N PHE A 208 8.33 -10.07 -4.04
CA PHE A 208 9.77 -10.05 -3.85
C PHE A 208 10.38 -8.80 -4.50
N ASN A 209 11.51 -8.38 -3.94
CA ASN A 209 12.39 -7.36 -4.48
C ASN A 209 13.81 -7.92 -4.47
N GLY A 210 14.44 -7.99 -5.62
CA GLY A 210 15.77 -8.54 -5.76
C GLY A 210 16.71 -7.65 -6.55
N PHE A 211 18.00 -7.77 -6.28
CA PHE A 211 19.02 -7.08 -7.06
C PHE A 211 20.15 -8.03 -7.50
N TYR A 212 20.73 -7.66 -8.62
CA TYR A 212 21.97 -8.25 -9.11
C TYR A 212 22.91 -7.17 -9.63
N LYS A 213 24.11 -7.07 -9.03
CA LYS A 213 25.18 -6.19 -9.49
C LYS A 213 25.94 -6.87 -10.63
N THR A 214 25.67 -6.47 -11.86
CA THR A 214 26.33 -7.03 -13.04
C THR A 214 27.77 -6.58 -13.17
N SER A 215 28.12 -5.43 -12.57
CA SER A 215 29.49 -4.92 -12.43
C SER A 215 29.59 -3.98 -11.22
N ALA A 216 30.77 -3.41 -10.98
CA ALA A 216 30.98 -2.37 -9.96
C ALA A 216 30.16 -1.09 -10.25
N TYR A 217 29.72 -0.92 -11.49
CA TYR A 217 29.02 0.29 -11.96
C TYR A 217 27.62 0.01 -12.48
N SER A 218 27.11 -1.19 -12.32
CA SER A 218 25.80 -1.54 -12.85
C SER A 218 25.02 -2.47 -11.92
N LYS A 219 23.71 -2.18 -11.77
CA LYS A 219 22.79 -2.92 -10.89
C LYS A 219 21.47 -3.16 -11.63
N LEU A 220 21.04 -4.41 -11.68
CA LEU A 220 19.69 -4.82 -12.10
C LEU A 220 18.84 -5.01 -10.85
N ASN A 221 17.68 -4.38 -10.78
CA ASN A 221 16.64 -4.64 -9.80
C ASN A 221 15.46 -5.31 -10.49
N ILE A 222 14.88 -6.29 -9.81
CA ILE A 222 13.71 -7.06 -10.25
C ILE A 222 12.69 -7.04 -9.12
N GLU A 223 11.46 -6.70 -9.44
CA GLU A 223 10.37 -6.68 -8.46
C GLU A 223 9.14 -7.39 -9.02
N TYR A 224 8.43 -8.07 -8.15
CA TYR A 224 7.13 -8.64 -8.45
C TYR A 224 6.24 -8.62 -7.22
N HIS A 225 4.98 -8.26 -7.42
CA HIS A 225 3.94 -8.22 -6.38
C HIS A 225 2.67 -8.88 -6.91
N HIS A 226 2.13 -9.78 -6.13
CA HIS A 226 0.81 -10.37 -6.34
C HIS A 226 -0.07 -10.05 -5.14
N MET A 227 -1.26 -9.53 -5.38
CA MET A 227 -2.24 -9.17 -4.35
C MET A 227 -3.61 -9.71 -4.75
N GLU A 228 -4.26 -10.40 -3.82
CA GLU A 228 -5.66 -10.79 -3.92
C GLU A 228 -6.45 -10.19 -2.77
N GLU A 229 -7.58 -9.60 -3.08
CA GLU A 229 -8.46 -9.03 -2.09
C GLU A 229 -9.93 -9.39 -2.38
N TYR A 230 -10.62 -9.79 -1.33
CA TYR A 230 -12.06 -9.96 -1.32
C TYR A 230 -12.66 -9.10 -0.22
N ARG A 231 -13.67 -8.30 -0.55
CA ARG A 231 -14.47 -7.51 0.38
C ARG A 231 -15.95 -7.80 0.19
N ARG A 232 -16.68 -7.83 1.28
CA ARG A 232 -18.12 -7.98 1.31
C ARG A 232 -18.67 -7.18 2.47
N GLY A 233 -19.54 -6.21 2.17
CA GLY A 233 -20.22 -5.38 3.16
C GLY A 233 -21.70 -5.23 2.89
N GLY A 234 -22.39 -4.61 3.82
CA GLY A 234 -23.82 -4.31 3.80
C GLY A 234 -24.67 -5.34 4.51
N SER A 235 -25.88 -5.52 4.02
CA SER A 235 -26.88 -6.41 4.61
C SER A 235 -26.61 -7.89 4.30
N GLY A 236 -27.20 -8.78 5.10
CA GLY A 236 -27.27 -10.20 4.82
C GLY A 236 -25.93 -10.89 4.63
N MET A 237 -24.93 -10.61 5.48
CA MET A 237 -23.53 -11.06 5.36
C MET A 237 -23.34 -12.58 5.23
N LYS A 238 -24.34 -13.37 5.63
CA LYS A 238 -24.32 -14.85 5.53
C LYS A 238 -24.90 -15.37 4.23
N LEU A 239 -25.61 -14.52 3.48
CA LEU A 239 -26.27 -14.86 2.24
C LEU A 239 -25.43 -14.47 1.02
N PRO A 240 -25.54 -15.14 -0.12
CA PRO A 240 -25.00 -14.64 -1.39
C PRO A 240 -25.54 -13.24 -1.70
N PRO A 241 -24.76 -12.39 -2.40
CA PRO A 241 -25.16 -11.01 -2.71
C PRO A 241 -26.57 -10.89 -3.31
N HIS A 242 -26.85 -11.64 -4.36
CA HIS A 242 -28.15 -11.61 -5.07
C HIS A 242 -29.34 -12.11 -4.26
N ILE A 243 -29.10 -12.88 -3.19
CA ILE A 243 -30.15 -13.30 -2.24
C ILE A 243 -30.31 -12.26 -1.14
N ALA A 244 -29.20 -11.70 -0.66
CA ALA A 244 -29.24 -10.71 0.42
C ALA A 244 -29.93 -9.41 0.01
N GLU A 245 -29.89 -9.04 -1.27
CA GLU A 245 -30.54 -7.85 -1.81
C GLU A 245 -32.05 -8.04 -2.10
N ASP A 246 -32.45 -9.26 -2.41
CA ASP A 246 -33.82 -9.57 -2.83
C ASP A 246 -34.76 -9.67 -1.61
N PRO A 247 -35.77 -8.78 -1.50
CA PRO A 247 -36.68 -8.78 -0.36
C PRO A 247 -37.51 -10.05 -0.23
N GLU A 248 -37.74 -10.78 -1.31
CA GLU A 248 -38.47 -12.04 -1.28
C GLU A 248 -37.62 -13.22 -0.83
N LEU A 249 -36.29 -13.15 -1.12
CA LEU A 249 -35.37 -14.25 -0.86
C LEU A 249 -34.57 -14.10 0.45
N ASN A 250 -34.36 -12.87 0.92
CA ASN A 250 -33.53 -12.59 2.09
C ASN A 250 -34.21 -12.84 3.44
N GLY A 251 -35.53 -13.05 3.42
CA GLY A 251 -36.34 -13.33 4.60
C GLY A 251 -36.66 -12.11 5.48
N THR A 252 -36.28 -10.91 5.08
CA THR A 252 -36.56 -9.66 5.81
C THR A 252 -37.76 -8.89 5.24
N GLY A 253 -38.09 -9.12 3.98
CA GLY A 253 -39.13 -8.37 3.27
C GLY A 253 -38.70 -6.99 2.80
N GLU A 254 -37.44 -6.61 3.04
CA GLU A 254 -36.86 -5.35 2.63
C GLU A 254 -35.64 -5.60 1.74
N ALA A 255 -35.41 -4.74 0.75
CA ALA A 255 -34.26 -4.84 -0.12
C ALA A 255 -32.97 -4.55 0.66
N GLY A 256 -31.99 -5.46 0.58
CA GLY A 256 -30.71 -5.30 1.24
C GLY A 256 -29.71 -4.49 0.39
N LEU A 257 -28.96 -3.60 1.02
CA LEU A 257 -27.83 -2.94 0.38
C LEU A 257 -26.60 -3.86 0.44
N VAL A 258 -26.06 -4.21 -0.71
CA VAL A 258 -24.96 -5.18 -0.82
C VAL A 258 -23.84 -4.66 -1.70
N GLU A 259 -22.63 -4.74 -1.21
CA GLU A 259 -21.41 -4.51 -2.00
C GLU A 259 -20.42 -5.65 -1.84
N GLN A 260 -19.92 -6.14 -2.96
CA GLN A 260 -18.86 -7.14 -2.99
C GLN A 260 -17.83 -6.77 -4.02
N LEU A 261 -16.57 -6.94 -3.66
CA LEU A 261 -15.42 -6.65 -4.50
C LEU A 261 -14.43 -7.78 -4.42
N GLN A 262 -13.88 -8.16 -5.56
CA GLN A 262 -12.74 -9.04 -5.66
C GLN A 262 -11.72 -8.44 -6.61
N HIS A 263 -10.46 -8.36 -6.14
CA HIS A 263 -9.34 -7.87 -6.92
C HIS A 263 -8.26 -8.94 -7.00
N SER A 264 -7.66 -9.07 -8.18
CA SER A 264 -6.39 -9.77 -8.39
C SER A 264 -5.45 -8.84 -9.13
N ILE A 265 -4.33 -8.50 -8.52
CA ILE A 265 -3.37 -7.53 -9.03
C ILE A 265 -2.01 -8.20 -9.14
N ASN A 266 -1.44 -8.19 -10.33
CA ASN A 266 -0.08 -8.63 -10.60
C ASN A 266 0.72 -7.45 -11.14
N THR A 267 1.84 -7.15 -10.50
CA THR A 267 2.72 -6.05 -10.91
C THR A 267 4.16 -6.55 -10.95
N GLY A 268 4.85 -6.28 -12.05
CA GLY A 268 6.25 -6.61 -12.20
C GLY A 268 7.06 -5.45 -12.73
N SER A 269 8.32 -5.37 -12.36
CA SER A 269 9.22 -4.33 -12.86
C SER A 269 10.67 -4.79 -12.95
N LEU A 270 11.38 -4.16 -13.87
CA LEU A 270 12.81 -4.26 -14.06
C LEU A 270 13.39 -2.84 -14.07
N LYS A 271 14.48 -2.65 -13.34
CA LYS A 271 15.24 -1.40 -13.33
C LYS A 271 16.72 -1.73 -13.51
N PHE A 272 17.33 -1.24 -14.58
CA PHE A 272 18.76 -1.35 -14.79
C PHE A 272 19.42 0.01 -14.63
N ASN A 273 20.36 0.11 -13.68
CA ASN A 273 21.14 1.31 -13.44
C ASN A 273 22.57 1.11 -13.93
N LEU A 274 23.08 2.12 -14.63
CA LEU A 274 24.46 2.19 -15.08
C LEU A 274 25.09 3.51 -14.61
N PHE A 275 26.13 3.43 -13.82
CA PHE A 275 26.88 4.57 -13.31
C PHE A 275 28.19 4.71 -14.09
N THR A 276 28.56 5.92 -14.44
CA THR A 276 29.91 6.15 -15.00
C THR A 276 30.98 5.99 -13.91
N PRO A 277 32.23 5.55 -14.25
CA PRO A 277 33.28 5.39 -13.24
C PRO A 277 33.59 6.65 -12.44
N ASN A 278 33.40 7.82 -13.02
CA ASN A 278 33.55 9.11 -12.34
C ASN A 278 32.31 9.54 -11.54
N GLN A 279 31.27 8.71 -11.48
CA GLN A 279 29.98 8.95 -10.80
C GLN A 279 29.25 10.25 -11.20
N LYS A 280 29.62 10.86 -12.33
CA LYS A 280 28.99 12.09 -12.81
C LYS A 280 27.68 11.84 -13.55
N HIS A 281 27.52 10.64 -14.10
CA HIS A 281 26.31 10.29 -14.86
C HIS A 281 25.73 8.97 -14.34
N ASN A 282 24.41 8.95 -14.21
CA ASN A 282 23.59 7.78 -13.90
C ASN A 282 22.56 7.61 -15.01
N LEU A 283 22.58 6.46 -15.68
CA LEU A 283 21.58 6.08 -16.67
C LEU A 283 20.70 5.00 -16.05
N SER A 284 19.39 5.20 -16.08
CA SER A 284 18.42 4.23 -15.56
C SER A 284 17.43 3.84 -16.65
N PHE A 285 17.30 2.55 -16.88
CA PHE A 285 16.32 1.96 -17.78
C PHE A 285 15.25 1.27 -16.95
N TYR A 286 13.98 1.53 -17.26
CA TYR A 286 12.84 0.99 -16.55
C TYR A 286 11.92 0.26 -17.51
N ALA A 287 11.45 -0.91 -17.10
CA ALA A 287 10.31 -1.58 -17.69
C ALA A 287 9.38 -2.04 -16.57
N SER A 288 8.09 -1.81 -16.70
CA SER A 288 7.10 -2.29 -15.74
C SER A 288 5.82 -2.67 -16.44
N GLY A 289 5.13 -3.67 -15.89
CA GLY A 289 3.83 -4.11 -16.36
C GLY A 289 2.91 -4.42 -15.18
N GLN A 290 1.61 -4.21 -15.40
CA GLN A 290 0.58 -4.49 -14.42
C GLN A 290 -0.59 -5.17 -15.10
N HIS A 291 -1.15 -6.18 -14.43
CA HIS A 291 -2.41 -6.80 -14.80
C HIS A 291 -3.35 -6.75 -13.60
N ILE A 292 -4.53 -6.16 -13.80
CA ILE A 292 -5.57 -6.03 -12.79
C ILE A 292 -6.82 -6.72 -13.29
N HIS A 293 -7.34 -7.64 -12.50
CA HIS A 293 -8.69 -8.19 -12.65
C HIS A 293 -9.54 -7.75 -11.48
N ARG A 294 -10.74 -7.24 -11.76
CA ARG A 294 -11.68 -6.80 -10.75
C ARG A 294 -13.07 -7.31 -11.08
N ASP A 295 -13.65 -8.03 -10.14
CA ASP A 295 -15.08 -8.35 -10.10
C ASP A 295 -15.75 -7.49 -9.03
N SER A 296 -16.86 -6.87 -9.39
CA SER A 296 -17.58 -6.03 -8.46
C SER A 296 -19.08 -6.26 -8.60
N TYR A 297 -19.72 -6.34 -7.45
CA TYR A 297 -21.15 -6.44 -7.32
C TYR A 297 -21.63 -5.25 -6.50
N TYR A 298 -22.45 -4.43 -7.10
CA TYR A 298 -23.05 -3.27 -6.46
C TYR A 298 -24.54 -3.30 -6.75
N LEU A 299 -25.35 -3.16 -5.73
CA LEU A 299 -26.75 -2.79 -5.90
C LEU A 299 -26.93 -1.38 -5.37
N SER A 300 -27.42 -0.47 -6.20
CA SER A 300 -28.07 0.76 -5.77
C SER A 300 -29.57 0.56 -5.89
N LEU A 301 -30.29 0.75 -4.82
CA LEU A 301 -31.72 0.94 -4.88
C LEU A 301 -31.99 2.21 -5.72
N ILE A 302 -32.57 2.04 -6.90
CA ILE A 302 -33.13 3.14 -7.69
C ILE A 302 -34.52 3.43 -7.12
#